data_7c3d4bb9423485887101481ba063e22c
#
_entry.id   7c3d4bb9423485887101481ba063e22c
#
_cell.length_a   1.000
_cell.length_b   1.000
_cell.length_c   1.000
_cell.angle_alpha   90.00
_cell.angle_beta   90.00
_cell.angle_gamma   90.00
#
_symmetry.space_group_name_H-M   'P 1'
#
loop_
_entity.id
_entity.type
_entity.pdbx_description
1 polymer ?
#
loop_
_entity_poly.entity_id
_entity_poly.type
_entity_poly.pdbx_seq_one_letter_code
_entity_poly.pdbx_strand_id
1 'polypeptide(L)'
;MKRIAFLVLLMASAVTAQAQDRQEGAKWATNVCGECHAVRPGQPRSPNGRAPTFVELANTPGMTSAALTVALTTPHAGMPMFVLTSEQRQDIIAYIMGLKANK
;
A
#
# COMPACT_ATOMS: atom_id res chain seq x y z
N MET A 1 -33.58 -8.62 21.84
CA MET A 1 -32.62 -9.58 21.26
C MET A 1 -32.43 -9.43 19.74
N LYS A 2 -33.48 -9.15 18.96
CA LYS A 2 -33.34 -8.91 17.51
C LYS A 2 -32.49 -7.68 17.15
N ARG A 3 -32.41 -6.66 18.01
CA ARG A 3 -31.64 -5.43 17.77
C ARG A 3 -30.12 -5.60 17.95
N ILE A 4 -29.67 -6.54 18.75
CA ILE A 4 -28.26 -6.83 19.02
C ILE A 4 -27.62 -7.60 17.85
N ALA A 5 -28.37 -8.52 17.23
CA ALA A 5 -27.92 -9.26 16.05
C ALA A 5 -27.69 -8.35 14.84
N PHE A 6 -28.47 -7.28 14.70
CA PHE A 6 -28.31 -6.30 13.61
C PHE A 6 -27.06 -5.43 13.76
N LEU A 7 -26.69 -5.07 14.99
CA LEU A 7 -25.49 -4.29 15.30
C LEU A 7 -24.19 -5.08 15.05
N VAL A 8 -24.20 -6.38 15.33
CA VAL A 8 -23.05 -7.26 15.09
C VAL A 8 -22.81 -7.45 13.59
N LEU A 9 -23.87 -7.51 12.79
CA LEU A 9 -23.76 -7.64 11.34
C LEU A 9 -23.16 -6.38 10.67
N LEU A 10 -23.47 -5.19 11.21
CA LEU A 10 -22.91 -3.92 10.69
C LEU A 10 -21.41 -3.77 11.00
N MET A 11 -20.95 -4.29 12.13
CA MET A 11 -19.52 -4.23 12.47
C MET A 11 -18.66 -5.17 11.63
N ALA A 12 -19.17 -6.30 11.19
CA ALA A 12 -18.46 -7.23 10.32
C ALA A 12 -18.22 -6.64 8.91
N SER A 13 -19.09 -5.74 8.44
CA SER A 13 -18.96 -5.11 7.11
C SER A 13 -17.82 -4.09 7.02
N ALA A 14 -17.49 -3.41 8.14
CA ALA A 14 -16.42 -2.40 8.16
C ALA A 14 -15.01 -3.02 8.07
N VAL A 15 -14.82 -4.23 8.59
CA VAL A 15 -13.53 -4.93 8.56
C VAL A 15 -13.20 -5.45 7.16
N THR A 16 -14.21 -5.85 6.38
CA THR A 16 -14.02 -6.33 5.01
C THR A 16 -13.64 -5.24 4.02
N ALA A 17 -14.07 -3.98 4.21
CA ALA A 17 -13.73 -2.86 3.32
C ALA A 17 -12.24 -2.52 3.37
N GLN A 18 -11.61 -2.50 4.55
CA GLN A 18 -10.18 -2.22 4.71
C GLN A 18 -9.30 -3.33 4.12
N ALA A 19 -9.71 -4.59 4.19
CA ALA A 19 -9.02 -5.70 3.58
C ALA A 19 -9.04 -5.61 2.05
N GLN A 20 -10.14 -5.14 1.44
CA GLN A 20 -10.25 -4.93 -0.01
C GLN A 20 -9.29 -3.87 -0.54
N ASP A 21 -9.15 -2.73 0.14
CA ASP A 21 -8.27 -1.64 -0.27
C ASP A 21 -6.80 -2.10 -0.35
N ARG A 22 -6.34 -2.88 0.62
CA ARG A 22 -5.00 -3.45 0.61
C ARG A 22 -4.81 -4.49 -0.50
N GLN A 23 -5.80 -5.30 -0.79
CA GLN A 23 -5.75 -6.27 -1.89
C GLN A 23 -5.69 -5.57 -3.25
N GLU A 24 -6.49 -4.54 -3.45
CA GLU A 24 -6.43 -3.72 -4.66
C GLU A 24 -5.08 -3.01 -4.76
N GLY A 25 -4.56 -2.48 -3.68
CA GLY A 25 -3.22 -1.88 -3.61
C GLY A 25 -2.13 -2.86 -4.00
N ALA A 26 -2.21 -4.11 -3.56
CA ALA A 26 -1.27 -5.16 -3.95
C ALA A 26 -1.30 -5.45 -5.45
N LYS A 27 -2.47 -5.47 -6.06
CA LYS A 27 -2.63 -5.66 -7.51
C LYS A 27 -2.02 -4.51 -8.30
N TRP A 28 -2.34 -3.26 -7.92
CA TRP A 28 -1.78 -2.07 -8.56
C TRP A 28 -0.26 -2.02 -8.39
N ALA A 29 0.25 -2.30 -7.19
CA ALA A 29 1.68 -2.34 -6.92
C ALA A 29 2.39 -3.37 -7.81
N THR A 30 1.83 -4.58 -7.93
CA THR A 30 2.39 -5.63 -8.79
C THR A 30 2.42 -5.20 -10.26
N ASN A 31 1.35 -4.61 -10.76
CA ASN A 31 1.20 -4.27 -12.17
C ASN A 31 1.96 -3.01 -12.58
N VAL A 32 2.08 -2.04 -11.68
CA VAL A 32 2.66 -0.72 -11.99
C VAL A 32 4.06 -0.57 -11.43
N CYS A 33 4.32 -1.05 -10.22
CA CYS A 33 5.57 -0.83 -9.49
C CYS A 33 6.53 -2.02 -9.56
N GLY A 34 6.00 -3.20 -9.85
CA GLY A 34 6.73 -4.48 -9.76
C GLY A 34 7.87 -4.67 -10.75
N GLU A 35 7.94 -3.87 -11.83
CA GLU A 35 9.09 -3.92 -12.76
C GLU A 35 10.37 -3.42 -12.11
N CYS A 36 10.27 -2.49 -11.18
CA CYS A 36 11.42 -1.85 -10.54
C CYS A 36 11.54 -2.19 -9.06
N HIS A 37 10.42 -2.28 -8.35
CA HIS A 37 10.38 -2.53 -6.91
C HIS A 37 10.02 -3.97 -6.57
N ALA A 38 10.67 -4.51 -5.54
CA ALA A 38 10.15 -5.68 -4.84
C ALA A 38 8.91 -5.26 -4.04
N VAL A 39 7.74 -5.70 -4.48
CA VAL A 39 6.46 -5.26 -3.91
C VAL A 39 5.89 -6.24 -2.88
N ARG A 40 6.42 -7.46 -2.79
CA ARG A 40 5.92 -8.51 -1.91
C ARG A 40 6.77 -8.65 -0.64
N PRO A 41 6.13 -8.96 0.52
CA PRO A 41 6.87 -9.38 1.70
C PRO A 41 7.68 -10.63 1.39
N GLY A 42 8.83 -10.83 1.71
CA GLY A 42 9.64 -12.03 1.39
C GLY A 42 10.38 -11.96 0.06
N GLN A 43 10.22 -10.92 -0.70
CA GLN A 43 11.03 -10.63 -1.88
C GLN A 43 12.22 -9.76 -1.43
N PRO A 44 13.46 -10.31 -1.34
CA PRO A 44 14.56 -9.62 -0.66
C PRO A 44 15.21 -8.52 -1.49
N ARG A 45 15.04 -8.55 -2.81
CA ARG A 45 15.67 -7.61 -3.73
C ARG A 45 14.70 -7.10 -4.78
N SER A 46 14.78 -5.80 -5.05
CA SER A 46 14.09 -5.20 -6.17
C SER A 46 14.73 -5.60 -7.50
N PRO A 47 13.93 -5.79 -8.58
CA PRO A 47 14.47 -5.99 -9.93
C PRO A 47 15.43 -4.87 -10.34
N ASN A 48 15.10 -3.63 -10.02
CA ASN A 48 16.02 -2.51 -10.12
C ASN A 48 16.72 -2.31 -8.77
N GLY A 49 18.03 -2.54 -8.69
CA GLY A 49 18.77 -2.43 -7.44
C GLY A 49 18.82 -1.03 -6.81
N ARG A 50 18.43 0.00 -7.54
CA ARG A 50 18.31 1.38 -7.03
C ARG A 50 16.92 1.68 -6.46
N ALA A 51 15.93 0.85 -6.76
CA ALA A 51 14.58 0.99 -6.23
C ALA A 51 14.48 0.27 -4.88
N PRO A 52 14.11 0.96 -3.80
CA PRO A 52 13.92 0.30 -2.52
C PRO A 52 12.78 -0.72 -2.59
N THR A 53 12.86 -1.76 -1.78
CA THR A 53 11.73 -2.68 -1.62
C THR A 53 10.58 -1.98 -0.92
N PHE A 54 9.37 -2.45 -1.11
CA PHE A 54 8.21 -1.89 -0.41
C PHE A 54 8.27 -2.13 1.10
N VAL A 55 8.90 -3.23 1.52
CA VAL A 55 9.15 -3.48 2.95
C VAL A 55 10.11 -2.44 3.54
N GLU A 56 11.18 -2.11 2.83
CA GLU A 56 12.12 -1.04 3.24
C GLU A 56 11.41 0.32 3.31
N LEU A 57 10.59 0.67 2.32
CA LEU A 57 9.81 1.91 2.32
C LEU A 57 8.88 1.97 3.54
N ALA A 58 8.12 0.91 3.78
CA ALA A 58 7.19 0.85 4.90
C ALA A 58 7.88 1.00 6.26
N ASN A 59 9.09 0.48 6.40
CA ASN A 59 9.85 0.47 7.65
C ASN A 59 10.89 1.59 7.76
N THR A 60 10.93 2.50 6.79
CA THR A 60 11.77 3.70 6.89
C THR A 60 11.32 4.54 8.10
N PRO A 61 12.25 4.94 8.99
CA PRO A 61 11.89 5.77 10.13
C PRO A 61 11.13 7.03 9.71
N GLY A 62 10.00 7.29 10.35
CA GLY A 62 9.14 8.44 10.05
C GLY A 62 8.26 8.29 8.81
N MET A 63 8.20 7.11 8.20
CA MET A 63 7.33 6.88 7.05
C MET A 63 5.86 7.00 7.43
N THR A 64 5.11 7.75 6.62
CA THR A 64 3.68 8.00 6.79
C THR A 64 2.96 7.92 5.44
N SER A 65 1.64 7.79 5.48
CA SER A 65 0.80 7.88 4.28
C SER A 65 0.97 9.22 3.56
N ALA A 66 1.14 10.31 4.31
CA ALA A 66 1.39 11.64 3.74
C ALA A 66 2.72 11.69 2.98
N ALA A 67 3.79 11.12 3.54
CA ALA A 67 5.09 11.04 2.89
C ALA A 67 5.03 10.23 1.58
N LEU A 68 4.32 9.11 1.58
CA LEU A 68 4.10 8.30 0.36
C LEU A 68 3.25 9.04 -0.68
N THR A 69 2.26 9.81 -0.25
CA THR A 69 1.48 10.65 -1.15
C THR A 69 2.38 11.67 -1.86
N VAL A 70 3.26 12.34 -1.13
CA VAL A 70 4.24 13.27 -1.72
C VAL A 70 5.15 12.55 -2.71
N ALA A 71 5.70 11.40 -2.34
CA ALA A 71 6.57 10.62 -3.21
C ALA A 71 5.89 10.20 -4.52
N LEU A 72 4.61 9.83 -4.47
CA LEU A 72 3.84 9.39 -5.65
C LEU A 72 3.27 10.55 -6.49
N THR A 73 3.34 11.77 -5.99
CA THR A 73 2.83 12.97 -6.69
C THR A 73 3.92 13.96 -7.05
N THR A 74 5.16 13.71 -6.69
CA THR A 74 6.31 14.58 -6.94
C THR A 74 7.35 13.83 -7.78
N PRO A 75 7.87 14.43 -8.87
CA PRO A 75 8.94 13.81 -9.65
C PRO A 75 10.19 13.60 -8.80
N HIS A 76 10.82 12.44 -8.95
CA HIS A 76 12.14 12.17 -8.37
C HIS A 76 12.98 11.31 -9.30
N ALA A 77 14.30 11.46 -9.16
CA ALA A 77 15.25 10.86 -10.08
C ALA A 77 15.14 9.33 -10.14
N GLY A 78 15.15 8.79 -11.35
CA GLY A 78 15.17 7.35 -11.59
C GLY A 78 13.82 6.65 -11.51
N MET A 79 12.76 7.35 -11.13
CA MET A 79 11.41 6.80 -11.08
C MET A 79 10.49 7.56 -12.03
N PRO A 80 9.84 6.88 -12.99
CA PRO A 80 8.86 7.52 -13.85
C PRO A 80 7.66 8.01 -13.06
N MET A 81 7.07 9.13 -13.48
CA MET A 81 5.79 9.60 -12.95
C MET A 81 4.65 8.79 -13.58
N PHE A 82 3.99 7.98 -12.79
CA PHE A 82 2.79 7.27 -13.20
C PHE A 82 1.55 8.12 -12.95
N VAL A 83 0.65 8.15 -13.93
CA VAL A 83 -0.65 8.81 -13.76
C VAL A 83 -1.59 7.84 -13.03
N LEU A 84 -1.70 8.03 -11.73
CA LEU A 84 -2.58 7.24 -10.87
C LEU A 84 -3.82 8.04 -10.52
N THR A 85 -4.99 7.38 -10.50
CA THR A 85 -6.16 7.98 -9.87
C THR A 85 -5.91 8.16 -8.37
N SER A 86 -6.64 9.05 -7.74
CA SER A 86 -6.57 9.23 -6.28
C SER A 86 -6.84 7.92 -5.53
N GLU A 87 -7.80 7.15 -6.00
CA GLU A 87 -8.15 5.85 -5.41
C GLU A 87 -7.02 4.83 -5.55
N GLN A 88 -6.46 4.67 -6.75
CA GLN A 88 -5.32 3.80 -7.00
C GLN A 88 -4.12 4.14 -6.10
N ARG A 89 -3.82 5.42 -5.99
CA ARG A 89 -2.74 5.91 -5.13
C ARG A 89 -3.00 5.58 -3.66
N GLN A 90 -4.21 5.82 -3.17
CA GLN A 90 -4.59 5.51 -1.79
C GLN A 90 -4.52 4.01 -1.50
N ASP A 91 -4.95 3.16 -2.43
CA ASP A 91 -4.88 1.71 -2.29
C ASP A 91 -3.43 1.21 -2.24
N ILE A 92 -2.56 1.72 -3.10
CA ILE A 92 -1.12 1.41 -3.08
C ILE A 92 -0.50 1.84 -1.75
N ILE A 93 -0.80 3.03 -1.26
CA ILE A 93 -0.31 3.53 0.02
C ILE A 93 -0.79 2.66 1.18
N ALA A 94 -2.06 2.28 1.20
CA ALA A 94 -2.61 1.38 2.22
C ALA A 94 -1.88 0.02 2.22
N TYR A 95 -1.58 -0.51 1.04
CA TYR A 95 -0.81 -1.74 0.89
C TYR A 95 0.61 -1.59 1.45
N ILE A 96 1.34 -0.55 1.07
CA ILE A 96 2.70 -0.29 1.57
C ILE A 96 2.68 -0.14 3.09
N MET A 97 1.81 0.68 3.64
CA MET A 97 1.73 0.90 5.09
C MET A 97 1.37 -0.38 5.85
N GLY A 98 0.64 -1.29 5.22
CA GLY A 98 0.34 -2.61 5.77
C GLY A 98 1.55 -3.54 5.90
N LEU A 99 2.67 -3.24 5.22
CA LEU A 99 3.93 -3.98 5.31
C LEU A 99 4.81 -3.52 6.48
N LYS A 100 4.41 -2.48 7.18
CA LYS A 100 5.15 -1.97 8.33
C LYS A 100 5.18 -3.01 9.45
N ALA A 101 6.39 -3.28 9.97
CA ALA A 101 6.55 -4.20 11.08
C ALA A 101 5.88 -3.64 12.35
N ASN A 102 5.14 -4.48 13.07
CA ASN A 102 4.62 -4.16 14.38
C ASN A 102 5.76 -4.16 15.40
N LYS A 103 5.82 -3.10 16.17
CA LYS A 103 6.73 -3.01 17.32
C LYS A 103 6.00 -3.22 18.63
#